data_47a4e72b8b509f05d25eaad61b72dca3
#
_entry.id   47a4e72b8b509f05d25eaad61b72dca3
#
_cell.length_a   1.000
_cell.length_b   1.000
_cell.length_c   1.000
_cell.angle_alpha   90.00
_cell.angle_beta   90.00
_cell.angle_gamma   90.00
#
_symmetry.space_group_name_H-M   'P 1'
#
loop_
_entity.id
_entity.type
_entity.pdbx_description
1 polymer ?
#
loop_
_entity_poly.entity_id
_entity_poly.type
_entity_poly.pdbx_seq_one_letter_code
_entity_poly.pdbx_strand_id
1 'polypeptide(L)'
;MRRKLRNAVGALTRSPPTTPTSTIPDSLLQLTRSGPTPLSPNPTPADAPLRIATIIPSFRRGSGGHATIANLLRELQALGHQVSLWLEDCEGRHTREPPTLTQSSFAEFFKAESIDLHVDFKGWDGADVVLATGWQTVARALLLPDVKARAYLVQDHEPDFYPSSAERLFAEDTYRQGLHCIAASPWLAELLHSRYGASATHFDLAVNHDVYHPSDDPRREDLIVFYARALTPRRAVPLGLLALAELARRRPRVEIALFGEDRPLDVPFEHTNLGVLPAPELASLYRRATVGMVFSLTNPSLIGLEMMACGLPCVELASESMVATFGVDGPLELVAAEPLALCGAIDLVLSDVAHRTNSARAGHVSMNERTWSGTARQVEDGLGVALRTGAR
;
A
#
# COMPACT_ATOMS: atom_id res chain seq x y z
N MET A 1 -12.85 28.13 56.03
CA MET A 1 -11.95 27.45 55.14
C MET A 1 -12.69 26.65 54.05
N ARG A 2 -13.82 27.19 53.51
CA ARG A 2 -14.69 26.52 52.49
C ARG A 2 -15.09 27.44 51.32
N ARG A 3 -14.24 28.41 50.93
CA ARG A 3 -14.57 29.37 49.85
C ARG A 3 -13.47 29.57 48.80
N LYS A 4 -12.45 28.68 48.72
CA LYS A 4 -11.34 28.76 47.74
C LYS A 4 -11.28 27.57 46.76
N LEU A 5 -12.25 26.66 46.73
CA LEU A 5 -12.27 25.47 45.88
C LEU A 5 -13.30 25.55 44.73
N ARG A 6 -13.86 26.72 44.41
CA ARG A 6 -14.86 26.88 43.35
C ARG A 6 -14.38 27.57 42.08
N ASN A 7 -13.14 28.08 42.03
CA ASN A 7 -12.61 28.79 40.85
C ASN A 7 -11.56 28.04 40.04
N ALA A 8 -11.35 26.76 40.29
CA ALA A 8 -10.35 25.97 39.58
C ALA A 8 -10.94 24.94 38.59
N VAL A 9 -12.28 24.93 38.38
CA VAL A 9 -12.94 23.96 37.45
C VAL A 9 -13.42 24.63 36.14
N GLY A 10 -13.16 25.93 35.95
CA GLY A 10 -13.60 26.70 34.80
C GLY A 10 -12.62 26.83 33.65
N ALA A 11 -11.43 26.15 33.69
CA ALA A 11 -10.38 26.28 32.67
C ALA A 11 -10.07 24.96 31.92
N LEU A 12 -11.02 24.04 31.88
CA LEU A 12 -10.86 22.81 31.14
C LEU A 12 -11.77 22.82 29.89
N THR A 13 -11.08 22.70 28.75
CA THR A 13 -11.63 22.30 27.43
C THR A 13 -12.49 23.32 26.68
N ARG A 14 -11.90 24.42 26.27
CA ARG A 14 -12.19 24.90 24.92
C ARG A 14 -11.24 24.16 23.99
N SER A 15 -11.72 23.10 23.36
CA SER A 15 -11.09 22.58 22.14
C SER A 15 -10.90 23.76 21.18
N PRO A 16 -9.73 23.92 20.54
CA PRO A 16 -9.59 24.98 19.54
C PRO A 16 -10.71 24.82 18.51
N PRO A 17 -11.26 25.93 17.98
CA PRO A 17 -12.28 25.85 16.95
C PRO A 17 -11.72 24.98 15.81
N THR A 18 -12.29 23.79 15.64
CA THR A 18 -12.02 22.96 14.46
C THR A 18 -12.54 23.75 13.29
N THR A 19 -11.65 24.26 12.46
CA THR A 19 -12.02 24.78 11.14
C THR A 19 -12.83 23.67 10.47
N PRO A 20 -14.04 23.92 9.98
CA PRO A 20 -14.81 22.89 9.32
C PRO A 20 -13.99 22.31 8.19
N THR A 21 -13.63 21.03 8.26
CA THR A 21 -13.02 20.35 7.13
C THR A 21 -14.06 20.32 6.02
N SER A 22 -13.71 20.83 4.84
CA SER A 22 -14.60 20.77 3.68
C SER A 22 -14.97 19.31 3.45
N THR A 23 -16.24 19.00 3.37
CA THR A 23 -16.74 17.66 3.06
C THR A 23 -16.60 17.33 1.57
N ILE A 24 -16.22 18.31 0.74
CA ILE A 24 -16.03 18.20 -0.70
C ILE A 24 -14.60 18.63 -1.03
N PRO A 25 -13.76 17.75 -1.61
CA PRO A 25 -12.44 18.15 -2.10
C PRO A 25 -12.53 19.26 -3.15
N ASP A 26 -11.71 20.30 -3.03
CA ASP A 26 -11.73 21.46 -3.93
C ASP A 26 -11.48 21.07 -5.39
N SER A 27 -10.56 20.13 -5.64
CA SER A 27 -10.28 19.62 -6.99
C SER A 27 -11.49 18.90 -7.60
N LEU A 28 -12.24 18.12 -6.81
CA LEU A 28 -13.45 17.46 -7.28
C LEU A 28 -14.56 18.48 -7.61
N LEU A 29 -14.74 19.50 -6.77
CA LEU A 29 -15.70 20.57 -7.02
C LEU A 29 -15.33 21.36 -8.29
N GLN A 30 -14.05 21.67 -8.48
CA GLN A 30 -13.56 22.35 -9.68
C GLN A 30 -13.79 21.47 -10.93
N LEU A 31 -13.44 20.20 -10.89
CA LEU A 31 -13.65 19.27 -11.98
C LEU A 31 -15.13 19.17 -12.38
N THR A 32 -16.03 19.11 -11.39
CA THR A 32 -17.49 19.08 -11.62
C THR A 32 -17.97 20.34 -12.35
N ARG A 33 -17.36 21.50 -12.11
CA ARG A 33 -17.76 22.78 -12.71
C ARG A 33 -17.18 23.02 -14.09
N SER A 34 -15.91 22.66 -14.31
CA SER A 34 -15.17 23.02 -15.53
C SER A 34 -14.94 21.84 -16.47
N GLY A 35 -15.16 20.61 -16.03
CA GLY A 35 -14.68 19.42 -16.72
C GLY A 35 -13.15 19.27 -16.71
N PRO A 36 -12.62 18.24 -17.35
CA PRO A 36 -11.18 18.03 -17.47
C PRO A 36 -10.53 19.04 -18.42
N THR A 37 -9.31 19.46 -18.09
CA THR A 37 -8.47 20.27 -18.98
C THR A 37 -8.05 19.42 -20.20
N PRO A 38 -8.11 19.95 -21.43
CA PRO A 38 -7.62 19.22 -22.61
C PRO A 38 -6.14 18.84 -22.49
N LEU A 39 -5.76 17.73 -23.10
CA LEU A 39 -4.37 17.32 -23.22
C LEU A 39 -3.62 18.14 -24.29
N SER A 40 -2.34 18.36 -24.04
CA SER A 40 -1.43 18.98 -25.01
C SER A 40 -1.04 17.95 -26.09
N PRO A 41 -0.73 18.37 -27.33
CA PRO A 41 -0.21 17.48 -28.35
C PRO A 41 1.02 16.71 -27.86
N ASN A 42 1.13 15.43 -28.25
CA ASN A 42 2.25 14.58 -27.87
C ASN A 42 3.26 14.37 -29.01
N PRO A 43 4.29 15.23 -29.16
CA PRO A 43 5.40 15.03 -30.09
C PRO A 43 6.53 14.16 -29.52
N THR A 44 6.40 13.61 -28.28
CA THR A 44 7.48 12.87 -27.61
C THR A 44 7.78 11.56 -28.34
N PRO A 45 9.02 11.29 -28.78
CA PRO A 45 9.40 9.98 -29.29
C PRO A 45 9.18 8.88 -28.26
N ALA A 46 8.87 7.66 -28.72
CA ALA A 46 8.53 6.54 -27.85
C ALA A 46 9.59 6.19 -26.81
N ASP A 47 10.88 6.38 -27.16
CA ASP A 47 12.04 6.01 -26.33
C ASP A 47 12.71 7.21 -25.65
N ALA A 48 12.08 8.39 -25.67
CA ALA A 48 12.65 9.57 -25.04
C ALA A 48 12.43 9.55 -23.52
N PRO A 49 13.40 10.09 -22.75
CA PRO A 49 13.18 10.33 -21.33
C PRO A 49 11.95 11.22 -21.09
N LEU A 50 11.10 10.81 -20.16
CA LEU A 50 9.83 11.47 -19.85
C LEU A 50 9.97 12.41 -18.65
N ARG A 51 9.19 13.50 -18.67
CA ARG A 51 8.87 14.28 -17.48
C ARG A 51 7.61 13.70 -16.85
N ILE A 52 7.77 13.00 -15.70
CA ILE A 52 6.69 12.30 -15.00
C ILE A 52 6.36 13.07 -13.72
N ALA A 53 5.16 13.62 -13.65
CA ALA A 53 4.66 14.28 -12.46
C ALA A 53 3.69 13.33 -11.72
N THR A 54 4.09 12.85 -10.56
CA THR A 54 3.30 11.92 -9.75
C THR A 54 2.55 12.67 -8.66
N ILE A 55 1.24 12.47 -8.56
CA ILE A 55 0.41 13.11 -7.53
C ILE A 55 0.07 12.08 -6.45
N ILE A 56 0.43 12.38 -5.21
CA ILE A 56 0.13 11.55 -4.04
C ILE A 56 -0.93 12.20 -3.15
N PRO A 57 -1.79 11.41 -2.47
CA PRO A 57 -2.62 11.91 -1.37
C PRO A 57 -1.79 12.14 -0.11
N SER A 58 -2.43 12.67 0.95
CA SER A 58 -1.81 12.81 2.27
C SER A 58 -1.14 11.52 2.73
N PHE A 59 0.07 11.61 3.27
CA PHE A 59 0.89 10.46 3.65
C PHE A 59 1.11 10.34 5.16
N ARG A 60 1.62 9.18 5.59
CA ARG A 60 2.03 8.91 6.98
C ARG A 60 3.13 7.84 7.01
N ARG A 61 3.92 7.83 8.07
CA ARG A 61 4.93 6.79 8.31
C ARG A 61 4.32 5.38 8.24
N GLY A 62 5.02 4.44 7.63
CA GLY A 62 4.59 3.05 7.50
C GLY A 62 3.47 2.81 6.45
N SER A 63 3.23 3.77 5.55
CA SER A 63 2.34 3.57 4.41
C SER A 63 3.01 2.76 3.31
N GLY A 64 2.56 1.51 3.10
CA GLY A 64 3.09 0.63 2.04
C GLY A 64 2.89 1.20 0.64
N GLY A 65 1.75 1.83 0.36
CA GLY A 65 1.48 2.46 -0.93
C GLY A 65 2.46 3.59 -1.27
N HIS A 66 2.77 4.45 -0.30
CA HIS A 66 3.76 5.52 -0.51
C HIS A 66 5.19 4.97 -0.61
N ALA A 67 5.51 3.88 0.10
CA ALA A 67 6.79 3.18 -0.07
C ALA A 67 6.93 2.59 -1.48
N THR A 68 5.87 1.99 -2.03
CA THR A 68 5.82 1.51 -3.42
C THR A 68 6.09 2.66 -4.39
N ILE A 69 5.40 3.79 -4.24
CA ILE A 69 5.58 4.97 -5.11
C ILE A 69 7.03 5.47 -5.04
N ALA A 70 7.59 5.64 -3.83
CA ALA A 70 8.96 6.11 -3.66
C ALA A 70 9.99 5.17 -4.32
N ASN A 71 9.82 3.84 -4.18
CA ASN A 71 10.67 2.87 -4.86
C ASN A 71 10.56 2.99 -6.39
N LEU A 72 9.34 3.03 -6.92
CA LEU A 72 9.11 3.19 -8.36
C LEU A 72 9.73 4.46 -8.92
N LEU A 73 9.56 5.60 -8.24
CA LEU A 73 10.10 6.88 -8.73
C LEU A 73 11.63 6.88 -8.76
N ARG A 74 12.30 6.27 -7.78
CA ARG A 74 13.77 6.12 -7.80
C ARG A 74 14.23 5.27 -8.97
N GLU A 75 13.55 4.17 -9.24
CA GLU A 75 13.89 3.30 -10.38
C GLU A 75 13.58 3.97 -11.73
N LEU A 76 12.49 4.74 -11.85
CA LEU A 76 12.20 5.52 -13.03
C LEU A 76 13.26 6.64 -13.27
N GLN A 77 13.79 7.25 -12.20
CA GLN A 77 14.95 8.14 -12.30
C GLN A 77 16.20 7.38 -12.80
N ALA A 78 16.43 6.17 -12.30
CA ALA A 78 17.55 5.32 -12.75
C ALA A 78 17.42 4.90 -14.24
N LEU A 79 16.18 4.80 -14.77
CA LEU A 79 15.91 4.60 -16.19
C LEU A 79 16.09 5.87 -17.03
N GLY A 80 16.40 7.02 -16.40
CA GLY A 80 16.70 8.28 -17.08
C GLY A 80 15.53 9.26 -17.16
N HIS A 81 14.36 8.95 -16.58
CA HIS A 81 13.24 9.87 -16.55
C HIS A 81 13.43 11.00 -15.54
N GLN A 82 12.82 12.15 -15.81
CA GLN A 82 12.70 13.24 -14.85
C GLN A 82 11.42 13.05 -14.05
N VAL A 83 11.53 12.80 -12.75
CA VAL A 83 10.36 12.58 -11.89
C VAL A 83 10.19 13.72 -10.90
N SER A 84 8.96 14.13 -10.68
CA SER A 84 8.56 15.05 -9.62
C SER A 84 7.37 14.51 -8.86
N LEU A 85 7.28 14.86 -7.57
CA LEU A 85 6.21 14.40 -6.68
C LEU A 85 5.39 15.61 -6.21
N TRP A 86 4.07 15.49 -6.25
CA TRP A 86 3.13 16.56 -5.93
C TRP A 86 2.11 16.10 -4.91
N LEU A 87 1.90 16.87 -3.86
CA LEU A 87 0.98 16.51 -2.77
C LEU A 87 -0.40 17.14 -3.00
N GLU A 88 -1.42 16.31 -3.11
CA GLU A 88 -2.83 16.68 -2.97
C GLU A 88 -3.27 16.35 -1.55
N ASP A 89 -3.15 17.31 -0.63
CA ASP A 89 -3.43 17.11 0.81
C ASP A 89 -4.93 17.14 1.11
N CYS A 90 -5.70 16.19 0.54
CA CYS A 90 -7.16 16.12 0.69
C CYS A 90 -7.62 15.93 2.14
N GLU A 91 -6.78 15.35 3.00
CA GLU A 91 -7.11 15.13 4.42
C GLU A 91 -6.68 16.30 5.32
N GLY A 92 -5.98 17.30 4.76
CA GLY A 92 -5.47 18.44 5.52
C GLY A 92 -4.43 18.09 6.57
N ARG A 93 -3.75 16.96 6.44
CA ARG A 93 -2.74 16.48 7.40
C ARG A 93 -1.52 17.37 7.44
N HIS A 94 -1.12 17.89 6.29
CA HIS A 94 0.09 18.68 6.08
C HIS A 94 -0.17 20.18 5.94
N THR A 95 -1.44 20.60 5.95
CA THR A 95 -1.86 22.01 5.73
C THR A 95 -1.23 23.00 6.73
N ARG A 96 -0.90 22.54 7.93
CA ARG A 96 -0.30 23.39 9.01
C ARG A 96 1.20 23.21 9.13
N GLU A 97 1.80 22.33 8.38
CA GLU A 97 3.24 22.09 8.41
C GLU A 97 3.97 23.04 7.44
N PRO A 98 5.16 23.53 7.81
CA PRO A 98 6.03 24.19 6.84
C PRO A 98 6.35 23.24 5.66
N PRO A 99 6.36 23.70 4.40
CA PRO A 99 6.71 22.89 3.25
C PRO A 99 7.98 22.04 3.42
N THR A 100 9.02 22.64 3.99
CA THR A 100 10.30 21.95 4.26
C THR A 100 10.18 20.78 5.23
N LEU A 101 9.27 20.86 6.22
CA LEU A 101 9.03 19.76 7.16
C LEU A 101 8.28 18.61 6.47
N THR A 102 7.27 18.92 5.67
CA THR A 102 6.55 17.91 4.88
C THR A 102 7.49 17.18 3.92
N GLN A 103 8.35 17.93 3.21
CA GLN A 103 9.37 17.38 2.31
C GLN A 103 10.36 16.47 3.04
N SER A 104 10.94 16.94 4.15
CA SER A 104 11.90 16.14 4.92
C SER A 104 11.26 14.90 5.56
N SER A 105 10.00 15.00 6.01
CA SER A 105 9.27 13.85 6.55
C SER A 105 9.01 12.78 5.50
N PHE A 106 8.64 13.17 4.26
CA PHE A 106 8.46 12.23 3.17
C PHE A 106 9.78 11.52 2.83
N ALA A 107 10.85 12.29 2.65
CA ALA A 107 12.19 11.78 2.35
C ALA A 107 12.64 10.78 3.43
N GLU A 108 12.53 11.13 4.72
CA GLU A 108 12.90 10.26 5.84
C GLU A 108 12.05 8.97 5.87
N PHE A 109 10.71 9.09 5.74
CA PHE A 109 9.81 7.95 5.91
C PHE A 109 9.95 6.91 4.80
N PHE A 110 10.29 7.35 3.57
CA PHE A 110 10.29 6.50 2.37
C PHE A 110 11.66 6.42 1.69
N LYS A 111 12.73 6.96 2.30
CA LYS A 111 14.09 7.01 1.74
C LYS A 111 14.11 7.63 0.33
N ALA A 112 13.47 8.78 0.21
CA ALA A 112 13.18 9.44 -1.06
C ALA A 112 13.90 10.81 -1.17
N GLU A 113 15.12 10.91 -0.69
CA GLU A 113 15.92 12.16 -0.66
C GLU A 113 16.23 12.72 -2.05
N SER A 114 16.23 11.86 -3.09
CA SER A 114 16.44 12.26 -4.48
C SER A 114 15.19 12.76 -5.20
N ILE A 115 14.01 12.72 -4.54
CA ILE A 115 12.73 13.07 -5.16
C ILE A 115 12.24 14.41 -4.63
N ASP A 116 12.06 15.37 -5.53
CA ASP A 116 11.51 16.69 -5.20
C ASP A 116 10.00 16.57 -4.93
N LEU A 117 9.60 16.79 -3.67
CA LEU A 117 8.21 16.86 -3.27
C LEU A 117 7.71 18.33 -3.28
N HIS A 118 6.74 18.63 -4.11
CA HIS A 118 6.01 19.89 -4.13
C HIS A 118 4.75 19.77 -3.27
N VAL A 119 4.58 20.66 -2.29
CA VAL A 119 3.44 20.63 -1.33
C VAL A 119 2.22 21.40 -1.85
N ASP A 120 2.35 22.10 -2.97
CA ASP A 120 1.26 22.75 -3.69
C ASP A 120 1.56 22.77 -5.21
N PHE A 121 0.60 23.24 -6.00
CA PHE A 121 0.69 23.26 -7.47
C PHE A 121 1.07 24.64 -8.04
N LYS A 122 1.54 25.60 -7.22
CA LYS A 122 1.87 26.96 -7.69
C LYS A 122 3.05 26.99 -8.67
N GLY A 123 3.97 26.05 -8.52
CA GLY A 123 5.13 25.90 -9.41
C GLY A 123 4.90 24.95 -10.59
N TRP A 124 3.65 24.62 -10.90
CA TRP A 124 3.34 23.70 -11.99
C TRP A 124 3.77 24.30 -13.35
N ASP A 125 4.57 23.55 -14.11
CA ASP A 125 5.13 23.92 -15.42
C ASP A 125 4.91 22.86 -16.52
N GLY A 126 3.96 21.92 -16.28
CA GLY A 126 3.60 20.85 -17.20
C GLY A 126 4.38 19.56 -17.01
N ALA A 127 3.95 18.51 -17.71
CA ALA A 127 4.57 17.18 -17.70
C ALA A 127 4.26 16.43 -19.00
N ASP A 128 5.09 15.42 -19.33
CA ASP A 128 4.73 14.47 -20.39
C ASP A 128 3.61 13.56 -19.90
N VAL A 129 3.74 13.02 -18.69
CA VAL A 129 2.69 12.21 -18.05
C VAL A 129 2.43 12.70 -16.64
N VAL A 130 1.16 12.89 -16.30
CA VAL A 130 0.69 13.00 -14.93
C VAL A 130 0.22 11.63 -14.45
N LEU A 131 0.78 11.18 -13.33
CA LEU A 131 0.48 9.90 -12.71
C LEU A 131 -0.30 10.13 -11.41
N ALA A 132 -1.62 9.91 -11.42
CA ALA A 132 -2.43 9.84 -10.20
C ALA A 132 -2.10 8.55 -9.42
N THR A 133 -2.19 8.57 -8.08
CA THR A 133 -1.83 7.39 -7.26
C THR A 133 -2.86 7.03 -6.19
N GLY A 134 -3.99 7.67 -6.19
CA GLY A 134 -5.14 7.40 -5.35
C GLY A 134 -6.35 8.12 -5.92
N TRP A 135 -7.55 7.63 -5.68
CA TRP A 135 -8.78 8.23 -6.25
C TRP A 135 -8.89 9.73 -5.93
N GLN A 136 -8.39 10.16 -4.77
CA GLN A 136 -8.38 11.58 -4.36
C GLN A 136 -7.54 12.45 -5.29
N THR A 137 -6.55 11.88 -5.97
CA THR A 137 -5.60 12.62 -6.82
C THR A 137 -6.04 12.72 -8.28
N VAL A 138 -7.04 11.90 -8.68
CA VAL A 138 -7.51 11.84 -10.08
C VAL A 138 -8.13 13.14 -10.54
N ALA A 139 -8.95 13.78 -9.70
CA ALA A 139 -9.55 15.07 -10.04
C ALA A 139 -8.47 16.14 -10.30
N ARG A 140 -7.43 16.20 -9.48
CA ARG A 140 -6.28 17.10 -9.69
C ARG A 140 -5.55 16.77 -11.00
N ALA A 141 -5.27 15.50 -11.26
CA ALA A 141 -4.63 15.07 -12.51
C ALA A 141 -5.41 15.50 -13.75
N LEU A 142 -6.74 15.45 -13.70
CA LEU A 142 -7.62 15.88 -14.79
C LEU A 142 -7.65 17.39 -15.00
N LEU A 143 -7.37 18.19 -13.97
CA LEU A 143 -7.41 19.66 -14.02
C LEU A 143 -6.08 20.30 -14.44
N LEU A 144 -4.95 19.61 -14.30
CA LEU A 144 -3.66 20.18 -14.62
C LEU A 144 -3.52 20.47 -16.13
N PRO A 145 -3.09 21.68 -16.52
CA PRO A 145 -2.79 22.03 -17.92
C PRO A 145 -1.41 21.54 -18.36
N ASP A 146 -1.11 21.65 -19.64
CA ASP A 146 0.20 21.37 -20.24
C ASP A 146 0.68 19.93 -19.97
N VAL A 147 -0.23 18.97 -20.09
CA VAL A 147 -0.03 17.54 -19.89
C VAL A 147 -0.31 16.79 -21.18
N LYS A 148 0.59 15.89 -21.61
CA LYS A 148 0.46 15.11 -22.85
C LYS A 148 -0.33 13.82 -22.64
N ALA A 149 -0.21 13.19 -21.47
CA ALA A 149 -1.00 12.00 -21.10
C ALA A 149 -1.28 11.96 -19.60
N ARG A 150 -2.33 11.22 -19.24
CA ARG A 150 -2.70 10.95 -17.85
C ARG A 150 -2.77 9.46 -17.60
N ALA A 151 -2.15 9.02 -16.52
CA ALA A 151 -2.20 7.63 -16.06
C ALA A 151 -2.61 7.58 -14.59
N TYR A 152 -3.07 6.41 -14.16
CA TYR A 152 -3.45 6.15 -12.79
C TYR A 152 -2.74 4.89 -12.29
N LEU A 153 -1.81 5.04 -11.35
CA LEU A 153 -1.15 3.93 -10.65
C LEU A 153 -2.10 3.36 -9.61
N VAL A 154 -2.78 2.29 -9.94
CA VAL A 154 -3.79 1.65 -9.10
C VAL A 154 -3.14 0.53 -8.31
N GLN A 155 -2.92 0.73 -7.01
CA GLN A 155 -2.25 -0.25 -6.15
C GLN A 155 -3.21 -1.24 -5.51
N ASP A 156 -4.50 -0.93 -5.48
CA ASP A 156 -5.55 -1.76 -4.86
C ASP A 156 -6.90 -1.40 -5.47
N HIS A 157 -7.93 -2.23 -5.26
CA HIS A 157 -9.30 -1.86 -5.59
C HIS A 157 -9.82 -0.89 -4.51
N GLU A 158 -9.58 0.40 -4.71
CA GLU A 158 -9.80 1.45 -3.71
C GLU A 158 -11.26 1.60 -3.22
N PRO A 159 -12.30 1.31 -4.02
CA PRO A 159 -13.68 1.26 -3.53
C PRO A 159 -13.87 0.35 -2.31
N ASP A 160 -13.09 -0.72 -2.20
CA ASP A 160 -13.20 -1.67 -1.08
C ASP A 160 -12.53 -1.17 0.22
N PHE A 161 -11.94 0.02 0.20
CA PHE A 161 -11.49 0.68 1.43
C PHE A 161 -12.64 1.27 2.23
N TYR A 162 -13.81 1.40 1.61
CA TYR A 162 -14.97 2.11 2.16
C TYR A 162 -16.19 1.18 2.27
N PRO A 163 -17.00 1.33 3.32
CA PRO A 163 -18.36 0.77 3.30
C PRO A 163 -19.18 1.46 2.20
N SER A 164 -20.47 1.15 2.09
CA SER A 164 -21.37 1.87 1.19
C SER A 164 -21.41 3.35 1.58
N SER A 165 -20.74 4.20 0.80
CA SER A 165 -20.54 5.63 1.08
C SER A 165 -20.30 6.42 -0.21
N ALA A 166 -20.28 7.74 -0.11
CA ALA A 166 -19.95 8.63 -1.24
C ALA A 166 -18.49 8.43 -1.69
N GLU A 167 -17.56 8.22 -0.76
CA GLU A 167 -16.15 7.97 -1.06
C GLU A 167 -15.97 6.70 -1.90
N ARG A 168 -16.74 5.65 -1.62
CA ARG A 168 -16.77 4.44 -2.44
C ARG A 168 -17.19 4.76 -3.87
N LEU A 169 -18.25 5.55 -4.05
CA LEU A 169 -18.76 5.94 -5.37
C LEU A 169 -17.74 6.82 -6.11
N PHE A 170 -17.11 7.77 -5.42
CA PHE A 170 -16.05 8.60 -6.02
C PHE A 170 -14.86 7.76 -6.47
N ALA A 171 -14.41 6.81 -5.65
CA ALA A 171 -13.34 5.89 -6.02
C ALA A 171 -13.71 5.03 -7.25
N GLU A 172 -14.93 4.49 -7.32
CA GLU A 172 -15.41 3.75 -8.49
C GLU A 172 -15.48 4.61 -9.75
N ASP A 173 -15.90 5.87 -9.63
CA ASP A 173 -16.02 6.77 -10.77
C ASP A 173 -14.66 7.11 -11.39
N THR A 174 -13.59 7.20 -10.59
CA THR A 174 -12.25 7.51 -11.11
C THR A 174 -11.76 6.53 -12.16
N TYR A 175 -12.15 5.26 -12.08
CA TYR A 175 -11.78 4.25 -13.08
C TYR A 175 -12.49 4.44 -14.45
N ARG A 176 -13.53 5.29 -14.50
CA ARG A 176 -14.28 5.63 -15.73
C ARG A 176 -13.88 6.96 -16.35
N GLN A 177 -12.92 7.67 -15.72
CA GLN A 177 -12.50 9.02 -16.15
C GLN A 177 -11.54 9.02 -17.35
N GLY A 178 -11.27 7.87 -17.96
CA GLY A 178 -10.46 7.77 -19.18
C GLY A 178 -8.95 7.82 -18.98
N LEU A 179 -8.44 7.78 -17.74
CA LEU A 179 -7.01 7.60 -17.50
C LEU A 179 -6.59 6.17 -17.81
N HIS A 180 -5.38 5.99 -18.37
CA HIS A 180 -4.80 4.65 -18.46
C HIS A 180 -4.40 4.15 -17.08
N CYS A 181 -4.97 3.01 -16.65
CA CYS A 181 -4.69 2.41 -15.34
C CYS A 181 -3.45 1.51 -15.43
N ILE A 182 -2.50 1.70 -14.51
CA ILE A 182 -1.33 0.84 -14.33
C ILE A 182 -1.53 0.14 -12.98
N ALA A 183 -1.96 -1.12 -13.00
CA ALA A 183 -2.51 -1.84 -11.84
C ALA A 183 -1.49 -2.77 -11.18
N ALA A 184 -1.48 -2.84 -9.85
CA ALA A 184 -0.50 -3.62 -9.07
C ALA A 184 -0.84 -5.13 -9.01
N SER A 185 -1.34 -5.71 -10.05
CA SER A 185 -1.42 -7.16 -10.35
C SER A 185 -2.20 -7.40 -11.65
N PRO A 186 -2.03 -8.57 -12.30
CA PRO A 186 -2.87 -8.97 -13.43
C PRO A 186 -4.36 -9.04 -13.07
N TRP A 187 -4.69 -9.56 -11.88
CA TRP A 187 -6.07 -9.61 -11.39
C TRP A 187 -6.72 -8.23 -11.33
N LEU A 188 -6.00 -7.25 -10.78
CA LEU A 188 -6.53 -5.90 -10.64
C LEU A 188 -6.72 -5.22 -12.01
N ALA A 189 -5.79 -5.43 -12.95
CA ALA A 189 -5.92 -4.92 -14.31
C ALA A 189 -7.16 -5.50 -15.03
N GLU A 190 -7.38 -6.81 -14.90
CA GLU A 190 -8.56 -7.48 -15.45
C GLU A 190 -9.87 -6.99 -14.81
N LEU A 191 -9.88 -6.82 -13.49
CA LEU A 191 -11.03 -6.26 -12.77
C LEU A 191 -11.37 -4.85 -13.25
N LEU A 192 -10.36 -3.99 -13.43
CA LEU A 192 -10.55 -2.62 -13.94
C LEU A 192 -11.09 -2.63 -15.37
N HIS A 193 -10.58 -3.50 -16.20
CA HIS A 193 -11.07 -3.65 -17.58
C HIS A 193 -12.49 -4.18 -17.62
N SER A 194 -12.75 -5.34 -17.01
CA SER A 194 -14.03 -6.03 -17.12
C SER A 194 -15.18 -5.30 -16.42
N ARG A 195 -14.92 -4.71 -15.23
CA ARG A 195 -15.96 -4.07 -14.44
C ARG A 195 -16.20 -2.60 -14.80
N TYR A 196 -15.15 -1.87 -15.19
CA TYR A 196 -15.21 -0.42 -15.39
C TYR A 196 -14.97 0.01 -16.83
N GLY A 197 -14.57 -0.92 -17.73
CA GLY A 197 -14.19 -0.61 -19.11
C GLY A 197 -12.90 0.21 -19.21
N ALA A 198 -12.08 0.23 -18.15
CA ALA A 198 -10.85 1.00 -18.14
C ALA A 198 -9.78 0.38 -19.05
N SER A 199 -8.98 1.23 -19.70
CA SER A 199 -7.73 0.80 -20.32
C SER A 199 -6.74 0.49 -19.21
N ALA A 200 -6.22 -0.73 -19.15
CA ALA A 200 -5.34 -1.14 -18.06
C ALA A 200 -4.16 -1.99 -18.53
N THR A 201 -3.00 -1.74 -17.93
CA THR A 201 -1.83 -2.62 -17.89
C THR A 201 -1.54 -3.00 -16.45
N HIS A 202 -0.64 -3.95 -16.21
CA HIS A 202 -0.28 -4.31 -14.84
C HIS A 202 1.22 -4.20 -14.61
N PHE A 203 1.58 -4.14 -13.34
CA PHE A 203 2.93 -4.32 -12.82
C PHE A 203 2.91 -5.27 -11.62
N ASP A 204 4.00 -5.94 -11.38
CA ASP A 204 4.19 -6.79 -10.22
C ASP A 204 4.75 -5.99 -9.05
N LEU A 205 4.23 -6.22 -7.85
CA LEU A 205 4.86 -5.73 -6.63
C LEU A 205 6.20 -6.42 -6.41
N ALA A 206 7.19 -5.68 -5.95
CA ALA A 206 8.55 -6.15 -5.76
C ALA A 206 9.01 -6.11 -4.31
N VAL A 207 10.18 -6.69 -4.06
CA VAL A 207 10.83 -6.76 -2.76
C VAL A 207 12.21 -6.09 -2.84
N ASN A 208 12.62 -5.45 -1.75
CA ASN A 208 13.99 -4.99 -1.60
C ASN A 208 14.86 -6.14 -1.10
N HIS A 209 15.57 -6.81 -1.99
CA HIS A 209 16.40 -7.97 -1.70
C HIS A 209 17.65 -7.66 -0.87
N ASP A 210 18.10 -6.40 -0.81
CA ASP A 210 19.17 -5.97 0.09
C ASP A 210 18.77 -6.03 1.55
N VAL A 211 17.45 -5.98 1.82
CA VAL A 211 16.89 -6.01 3.18
C VAL A 211 16.24 -7.36 3.48
N TYR A 212 15.40 -7.85 2.56
CA TYR A 212 14.58 -9.04 2.74
C TYR A 212 15.19 -10.20 1.96
N HIS A 213 15.99 -11.02 2.64
CA HIS A 213 16.65 -12.22 2.12
C HIS A 213 16.74 -13.25 3.25
N PRO A 214 16.92 -14.55 2.93
CA PRO A 214 17.13 -15.58 3.94
C PRO A 214 18.41 -15.34 4.74
N SER A 215 18.54 -15.98 5.90
CA SER A 215 19.80 -16.10 6.64
C SER A 215 20.01 -17.55 7.07
N ASP A 216 21.26 -17.87 7.40
CA ASP A 216 21.65 -19.18 7.94
C ASP A 216 21.35 -19.31 9.43
N ASP A 217 20.86 -18.24 10.08
CA ASP A 217 20.50 -18.26 11.49
C ASP A 217 19.35 -19.24 11.74
N PRO A 218 19.39 -20.03 12.82
CA PRO A 218 18.29 -20.95 13.13
C PRO A 218 17.02 -20.20 13.45
N ARG A 219 15.91 -20.63 12.86
CA ARG A 219 14.58 -20.12 13.22
C ARG A 219 14.19 -20.55 14.63
N ARG A 220 13.44 -19.70 15.31
CA ARG A 220 12.83 -20.05 16.62
C ARG A 220 11.69 -21.02 16.37
N GLU A 221 11.76 -22.17 17.00
CA GLU A 221 10.65 -23.13 16.99
C GLU A 221 9.38 -22.46 17.55
N ASP A 222 8.23 -22.74 16.94
CA ASP A 222 6.91 -22.28 17.38
C ASP A 222 6.71 -20.74 17.46
N LEU A 223 7.54 -19.89 16.79
CA LEU A 223 7.32 -18.47 16.70
C LEU A 223 6.42 -18.13 15.49
N ILE A 224 5.26 -17.58 15.77
CA ILE A 224 4.30 -17.06 14.79
C ILE A 224 4.38 -15.53 14.76
N VAL A 225 4.42 -14.94 13.58
CA VAL A 225 4.32 -13.49 13.40
C VAL A 225 3.08 -13.16 12.59
N PHE A 226 2.26 -12.23 13.10
CA PHE A 226 1.04 -11.81 12.44
C PHE A 226 1.00 -10.29 12.21
N TYR A 227 0.78 -9.89 10.96
CA TYR A 227 0.55 -8.49 10.62
C TYR A 227 -0.84 -8.05 11.07
N ALA A 228 -0.92 -7.56 12.31
CA ALA A 228 -2.16 -7.29 13.03
C ALA A 228 -2.56 -5.80 12.97
N ARG A 229 -2.52 -5.18 11.78
CA ARG A 229 -2.91 -3.77 11.57
C ARG A 229 -4.43 -3.61 11.57
N ALA A 230 -5.04 -3.58 12.74
CA ALA A 230 -6.49 -3.50 12.93
C ALA A 230 -7.13 -2.22 12.36
N LEU A 231 -6.37 -1.12 12.26
CA LEU A 231 -6.82 0.12 11.61
C LEU A 231 -7.06 -0.01 10.10
N THR A 232 -6.71 -1.15 9.50
CA THR A 232 -6.90 -1.41 8.08
C THR A 232 -7.87 -2.59 7.91
N PRO A 233 -9.19 -2.34 7.75
CA PRO A 233 -10.22 -3.39 7.77
C PRO A 233 -9.97 -4.53 6.78
N ARG A 234 -9.44 -4.24 5.58
CA ARG A 234 -9.11 -5.25 4.57
C ARG A 234 -7.99 -6.22 4.97
N ARG A 235 -7.36 -6.03 6.13
CA ARG A 235 -6.40 -6.98 6.71
C ARG A 235 -7.07 -8.05 7.59
N ALA A 236 -8.39 -8.04 7.68
CA ALA A 236 -9.19 -9.06 8.38
C ALA A 236 -8.61 -9.52 9.73
N VAL A 237 -7.98 -8.59 10.49
CA VAL A 237 -7.26 -8.90 11.74
C VAL A 237 -8.10 -9.71 12.73
N PRO A 238 -9.39 -9.41 12.96
CA PRO A 238 -10.22 -10.21 13.88
C PRO A 238 -10.29 -11.70 13.51
N LEU A 239 -10.26 -12.04 12.22
CA LEU A 239 -10.27 -13.41 11.74
C LEU A 239 -8.98 -14.15 12.15
N GLY A 240 -7.82 -13.51 11.96
CA GLY A 240 -6.52 -14.07 12.38
C GLY A 240 -6.42 -14.23 13.89
N LEU A 241 -6.93 -13.25 14.64
CA LEU A 241 -6.93 -13.33 16.12
C LEU A 241 -7.80 -14.49 16.63
N LEU A 242 -8.93 -14.80 16.00
CA LEU A 242 -9.74 -15.97 16.32
C LEU A 242 -8.99 -17.28 16.03
N ALA A 243 -8.30 -17.38 14.91
CA ALA A 243 -7.47 -18.55 14.58
C ALA A 243 -6.33 -18.73 15.59
N LEU A 244 -5.64 -17.65 15.96
CA LEU A 244 -4.55 -17.66 16.94
C LEU A 244 -5.04 -18.01 18.35
N ALA A 245 -6.23 -17.56 18.75
CA ALA A 245 -6.83 -17.94 20.04
C ALA A 245 -7.07 -19.46 20.15
N GLU A 246 -7.59 -20.07 19.08
CA GLU A 246 -7.78 -21.52 19.05
C GLU A 246 -6.43 -22.26 18.97
N LEU A 247 -5.48 -21.76 18.23
CA LEU A 247 -4.14 -22.35 18.15
C LEU A 247 -3.41 -22.30 19.51
N ALA A 248 -3.43 -21.18 20.22
CA ALA A 248 -2.84 -21.05 21.55
C ALA A 248 -3.46 -22.00 22.56
N ARG A 249 -4.77 -22.28 22.46
CA ARG A 249 -5.46 -23.30 23.27
C ARG A 249 -4.95 -24.72 22.98
N ARG A 250 -4.64 -25.05 21.71
CA ARG A 250 -4.11 -26.37 21.29
C ARG A 250 -2.62 -26.52 21.57
N ARG A 251 -1.87 -25.42 21.44
CA ARG A 251 -0.41 -25.34 21.61
C ARG A 251 -0.03 -24.29 22.66
N PRO A 252 -0.09 -24.62 23.96
CA PRO A 252 0.15 -23.61 25.02
C PRO A 252 1.58 -23.04 25.06
N ARG A 253 2.54 -23.61 24.31
CA ARG A 253 3.91 -23.15 24.25
C ARG A 253 4.24 -22.34 23.01
N VAL A 254 3.27 -22.10 22.11
CA VAL A 254 3.48 -21.31 20.92
C VAL A 254 3.78 -19.86 21.30
N GLU A 255 4.73 -19.23 20.62
CA GLU A 255 5.05 -17.83 20.78
C GLU A 255 4.35 -17.03 19.66
N ILE A 256 3.59 -16.02 20.05
CA ILE A 256 2.84 -15.18 19.09
C ILE A 256 3.34 -13.75 19.18
N ALA A 257 3.79 -13.19 18.07
CA ALA A 257 4.19 -11.81 17.95
C ALA A 257 3.25 -11.09 16.96
N LEU A 258 2.60 -10.03 17.43
CA LEU A 258 1.75 -9.15 16.63
C LEU A 258 2.56 -7.91 16.24
N PHE A 259 2.44 -7.45 14.98
CA PHE A 259 3.13 -6.24 14.51
C PHE A 259 2.29 -5.44 13.52
N GLY A 260 2.70 -4.20 13.22
CA GLY A 260 2.03 -3.29 12.28
C GLY A 260 1.02 -2.33 12.91
N GLU A 261 0.78 -2.42 14.22
CA GLU A 261 -0.09 -1.52 14.98
C GLU A 261 0.54 -1.24 16.34
N ASP A 262 0.70 0.04 16.69
CA ASP A 262 1.29 0.44 17.98
C ASP A 262 0.31 0.26 19.15
N ARG A 263 -1.00 0.33 18.87
CA ARG A 263 -2.02 0.14 19.89
C ARG A 263 -2.09 -1.33 20.32
N PRO A 264 -2.08 -1.61 21.64
CA PRO A 264 -2.27 -2.96 22.14
C PRO A 264 -3.64 -3.50 21.69
N LEU A 265 -3.67 -4.77 21.30
CA LEU A 265 -4.89 -5.50 21.02
C LEU A 265 -5.28 -6.29 22.25
N ASP A 266 -6.56 -6.21 22.65
CA ASP A 266 -7.11 -7.02 23.74
C ASP A 266 -7.52 -8.40 23.16
N VAL A 267 -6.76 -9.44 23.48
CA VAL A 267 -6.94 -10.79 22.94
C VAL A 267 -6.78 -11.84 24.06
N PRO A 268 -7.49 -12.99 23.99
CA PRO A 268 -7.54 -13.99 25.05
C PRO A 268 -6.36 -14.98 25.00
N PHE A 269 -5.16 -14.56 24.57
CA PHE A 269 -3.95 -15.38 24.53
C PHE A 269 -2.68 -14.56 24.77
N GLU A 270 -1.66 -15.22 25.26
CA GLU A 270 -0.35 -14.61 25.47
C GLU A 270 0.29 -14.21 24.14
N HIS A 271 0.77 -12.98 24.03
CA HIS A 271 1.42 -12.47 22.84
C HIS A 271 2.39 -11.32 23.17
N THR A 272 3.27 -11.02 22.21
CA THR A 272 4.10 -9.82 22.23
C THR A 272 3.60 -8.86 21.16
N ASN A 273 3.28 -7.61 21.51
CA ASN A 273 3.01 -6.56 20.54
C ASN A 273 4.32 -5.83 20.21
N LEU A 274 4.76 -5.91 18.96
CA LEU A 274 6.01 -5.31 18.47
C LEU A 274 5.81 -3.92 17.86
N GLY A 275 4.55 -3.45 17.73
CA GLY A 275 4.25 -2.15 17.13
C GLY A 275 4.62 -2.07 15.65
N VAL A 276 4.92 -0.87 15.19
CA VAL A 276 5.37 -0.59 13.82
C VAL A 276 6.88 -0.66 13.76
N LEU A 277 7.41 -1.68 13.09
CA LEU A 277 8.85 -1.92 12.97
C LEU A 277 9.42 -1.33 11.68
N PRO A 278 10.67 -0.82 11.68
CA PRO A 278 11.41 -0.48 10.47
C PRO A 278 11.84 -1.71 9.69
N ALA A 279 12.09 -1.55 8.38
CA ALA A 279 12.37 -2.66 7.47
C ALA A 279 13.49 -3.63 7.91
N PRO A 280 14.65 -3.18 8.47
CA PRO A 280 15.67 -4.11 8.95
C PRO A 280 15.21 -4.99 10.12
N GLU A 281 14.39 -4.44 11.02
CA GLU A 281 13.82 -5.18 12.15
C GLU A 281 12.75 -6.16 11.70
N LEU A 282 11.90 -5.77 10.71
CA LEU A 282 10.95 -6.66 10.06
C LEU A 282 11.67 -7.85 9.40
N ALA A 283 12.73 -7.60 8.63
CA ALA A 283 13.51 -8.66 8.01
C ALA A 283 14.14 -9.60 9.05
N SER A 284 14.67 -9.07 10.14
CA SER A 284 15.17 -9.87 11.26
C SER A 284 14.07 -10.71 11.92
N LEU A 285 12.87 -10.13 12.10
CA LEU A 285 11.70 -10.84 12.63
C LEU A 285 11.30 -12.01 11.71
N TYR A 286 11.20 -11.77 10.38
CA TYR A 286 10.80 -12.77 9.41
C TYR A 286 11.82 -13.91 9.28
N ARG A 287 13.12 -13.62 9.39
CA ARG A 287 14.17 -14.65 9.39
C ARG A 287 14.12 -15.56 10.62
N ARG A 288 13.70 -15.03 11.77
CA ARG A 288 13.63 -15.80 13.03
C ARG A 288 12.31 -16.55 13.22
N ALA A 289 11.23 -16.12 12.58
CA ALA A 289 9.91 -16.73 12.73
C ALA A 289 9.80 -18.08 12.02
N THR A 290 8.88 -18.93 12.46
CA THR A 290 8.58 -20.24 11.87
C THR A 290 7.45 -20.15 10.85
N VAL A 291 6.44 -19.31 11.12
CA VAL A 291 5.33 -19.03 10.21
C VAL A 291 4.91 -17.57 10.28
N GLY A 292 4.63 -16.98 9.13
CA GLY A 292 4.08 -15.65 8.99
C GLY A 292 2.59 -15.70 8.65
N MET A 293 1.87 -14.67 9.07
CA MET A 293 0.47 -14.47 8.71
C MET A 293 0.28 -13.02 8.24
N VAL A 294 -0.35 -12.87 7.11
CA VAL A 294 -0.85 -11.58 6.62
C VAL A 294 -2.11 -11.85 5.82
N PHE A 295 -3.11 -10.99 5.91
CA PHE A 295 -4.36 -11.18 5.20
C PHE A 295 -4.67 -10.01 4.27
N SER A 296 -5.19 -10.34 3.10
CA SER A 296 -5.55 -9.39 2.06
C SER A 296 -6.90 -9.78 1.46
N LEU A 297 -7.93 -8.98 1.77
CA LEU A 297 -9.26 -9.14 1.18
C LEU A 297 -9.37 -8.49 -0.22
N THR A 298 -8.34 -7.75 -0.62
CA THR A 298 -8.23 -7.05 -1.88
C THR A 298 -6.93 -7.44 -2.58
N ASN A 299 -6.05 -6.49 -2.95
CA ASN A 299 -4.80 -6.81 -3.65
C ASN A 299 -3.70 -7.32 -2.68
N PRO A 300 -2.70 -8.07 -3.14
CA PRO A 300 -1.58 -8.56 -2.33
C PRO A 300 -0.89 -7.47 -1.49
N SER A 301 -0.42 -7.86 -0.31
CA SER A 301 0.38 -6.99 0.55
C SER A 301 1.87 -7.18 0.31
N LEU A 302 2.65 -6.11 0.34
CA LEU A 302 4.12 -6.19 0.37
C LEU A 302 4.62 -7.08 1.54
N ILE A 303 3.91 -7.08 2.67
CA ILE A 303 4.28 -7.88 3.86
C ILE A 303 4.41 -9.37 3.53
N GLY A 304 3.47 -9.94 2.77
CA GLY A 304 3.53 -11.35 2.36
C GLY A 304 4.73 -11.63 1.45
N LEU A 305 5.02 -10.72 0.52
CA LEU A 305 6.17 -10.83 -0.37
C LEU A 305 7.49 -10.76 0.41
N GLU A 306 7.59 -9.83 1.35
CA GLU A 306 8.76 -9.65 2.22
C GLU A 306 9.01 -10.87 3.11
N MET A 307 7.95 -11.48 3.65
CA MET A 307 8.03 -12.75 4.39
C MET A 307 8.57 -13.87 3.51
N MET A 308 8.00 -14.05 2.30
CA MET A 308 8.45 -15.06 1.33
C MET A 308 9.91 -14.84 0.91
N ALA A 309 10.32 -13.60 0.67
CA ALA A 309 11.70 -13.25 0.33
C ALA A 309 12.68 -13.66 1.44
N CYS A 310 12.29 -13.54 2.71
CA CYS A 310 13.05 -14.03 3.87
C CYS A 310 12.97 -15.55 4.06
N GLY A 311 12.33 -16.31 3.16
CA GLY A 311 12.10 -17.74 3.28
C GLY A 311 11.17 -18.09 4.44
N LEU A 312 10.26 -17.21 4.84
CA LEU A 312 9.25 -17.47 5.87
C LEU A 312 7.98 -17.99 5.20
N PRO A 313 7.52 -19.23 5.50
CA PRO A 313 6.21 -19.70 5.06
C PRO A 313 5.12 -18.73 5.51
N CYS A 314 4.24 -18.35 4.58
CA CYS A 314 3.24 -17.33 4.84
C CYS A 314 1.83 -17.87 4.62
N VAL A 315 0.98 -17.78 5.65
CA VAL A 315 -0.44 -18.11 5.59
C VAL A 315 -1.23 -16.86 5.21
N GLU A 316 -2.02 -16.97 4.14
CA GLU A 316 -2.84 -15.89 3.57
C GLU A 316 -4.24 -16.44 3.23
N LEU A 317 -5.20 -15.55 3.06
CA LEU A 317 -6.56 -15.92 2.66
C LEU A 317 -6.61 -16.30 1.18
N ALA A 318 -7.35 -17.37 0.85
CA ALA A 318 -7.66 -17.77 -0.52
C ALA A 318 -8.71 -16.82 -1.15
N SER A 319 -8.39 -15.52 -1.17
CA SER A 319 -9.21 -14.54 -1.87
C SER A 319 -8.99 -14.65 -3.39
N GLU A 320 -9.94 -14.14 -4.17
CA GLU A 320 -9.86 -14.17 -5.63
C GLU A 320 -8.55 -13.56 -6.15
N SER A 321 -8.13 -12.42 -5.59
CA SER A 321 -6.89 -11.75 -5.97
C SER A 321 -5.64 -12.57 -5.64
N MET A 322 -5.63 -13.26 -4.49
CA MET A 322 -4.51 -14.10 -4.07
C MET A 322 -4.39 -15.33 -4.97
N VAL A 323 -5.51 -16.00 -5.24
CA VAL A 323 -5.56 -17.17 -6.13
C VAL A 323 -5.14 -16.78 -7.55
N ALA A 324 -5.63 -15.65 -8.06
CA ALA A 324 -5.28 -15.18 -9.40
C ALA A 324 -3.82 -14.74 -9.52
N THR A 325 -3.22 -14.21 -8.44
CA THR A 325 -1.83 -13.71 -8.47
C THR A 325 -0.79 -14.82 -8.23
N PHE A 326 -1.08 -15.77 -7.34
CA PHE A 326 -0.10 -16.76 -6.89
C PHE A 326 -0.46 -18.21 -7.26
N GLY A 327 -1.69 -18.46 -7.72
CA GLY A 327 -2.20 -19.82 -7.95
C GLY A 327 -2.64 -20.52 -6.68
N VAL A 328 -3.50 -21.53 -6.82
CA VAL A 328 -3.99 -22.34 -5.68
C VAL A 328 -2.85 -23.14 -5.03
N ASP A 329 -1.98 -23.73 -5.87
CA ASP A 329 -0.80 -24.50 -5.45
C ASP A 329 0.47 -23.64 -5.46
N GLY A 330 0.32 -22.35 -5.21
CA GLY A 330 1.40 -21.37 -5.27
C GLY A 330 2.30 -21.35 -4.03
N PRO A 331 3.15 -20.31 -3.90
CA PRO A 331 4.13 -20.22 -2.82
C PRO A 331 3.56 -19.81 -1.45
N LEU A 332 2.27 -19.46 -1.39
CA LEU A 332 1.56 -19.08 -0.17
C LEU A 332 0.67 -20.23 0.31
N GLU A 333 0.54 -20.38 1.62
CA GLU A 333 -0.49 -21.24 2.21
C GLU A 333 -1.85 -20.52 2.11
N LEU A 334 -2.53 -20.68 0.96
CA LEU A 334 -3.83 -20.06 0.72
C LEU A 334 -4.95 -20.85 1.40
N VAL A 335 -5.66 -20.21 2.33
CA VAL A 335 -6.63 -20.87 3.22
C VAL A 335 -7.99 -20.15 3.14
N ALA A 336 -9.07 -20.92 3.26
CA ALA A 336 -10.41 -20.38 3.38
C ALA A 336 -10.51 -19.38 4.56
N ALA A 337 -11.33 -18.34 4.41
CA ALA A 337 -11.53 -17.30 5.42
C ALA A 337 -12.32 -17.81 6.65
N GLU A 338 -11.85 -18.89 7.25
CA GLU A 338 -12.46 -19.57 8.40
C GLU A 338 -11.42 -19.76 9.51
N PRO A 339 -11.71 -19.37 10.77
CA PRO A 339 -10.75 -19.45 11.88
C PRO A 339 -10.14 -20.84 12.10
N LEU A 340 -10.93 -21.89 11.97
CA LEU A 340 -10.46 -23.28 12.18
C LEU A 340 -9.60 -23.77 11.02
N ALA A 341 -9.90 -23.39 9.78
CA ALA A 341 -9.07 -23.71 8.63
C ALA A 341 -7.71 -23.01 8.73
N LEU A 342 -7.69 -21.73 9.09
CA LEU A 342 -6.47 -20.96 9.36
C LEU A 342 -5.64 -21.57 10.49
N CYS A 343 -6.29 -21.92 11.61
CA CYS A 343 -5.64 -22.61 12.72
C CYS A 343 -4.98 -23.92 12.25
N GLY A 344 -5.69 -24.72 11.43
CA GLY A 344 -5.17 -25.98 10.88
C GLY A 344 -3.96 -25.78 9.95
N ALA A 345 -3.98 -24.79 9.09
CA ALA A 345 -2.86 -24.47 8.19
C ALA A 345 -1.61 -24.02 8.97
N ILE A 346 -1.79 -23.16 9.98
CA ILE A 346 -0.68 -22.73 10.85
C ILE A 346 -0.11 -23.94 11.60
N ASP A 347 -0.99 -24.81 12.15
CA ASP A 347 -0.60 -26.03 12.86
C ASP A 347 0.18 -27.00 11.97
N LEU A 348 -0.21 -27.14 10.70
CA LEU A 348 0.50 -27.93 9.70
C LEU A 348 1.93 -27.39 9.47
N VAL A 349 2.08 -26.10 9.22
CA VAL A 349 3.41 -25.45 9.02
C VAL A 349 4.29 -25.62 10.26
N LEU A 350 3.73 -25.55 11.47
CA LEU A 350 4.47 -25.76 12.72
C LEU A 350 4.90 -27.22 12.91
N SER A 351 4.05 -28.19 12.55
CA SER A 351 4.24 -29.62 12.84
C SER A 351 5.04 -30.36 11.78
N ASP A 352 4.85 -30.03 10.51
CA ASP A 352 5.46 -30.74 9.38
C ASP A 352 6.68 -29.98 8.86
N VAL A 353 7.87 -30.47 9.22
CA VAL A 353 9.15 -29.87 8.83
C VAL A 353 9.37 -29.92 7.31
N ALA A 354 8.93 -31.02 6.65
CA ALA A 354 9.12 -31.16 5.21
C ALA A 354 8.21 -30.19 4.44
N HIS A 355 6.94 -30.08 4.84
CA HIS A 355 5.97 -29.12 4.31
C HIS A 355 6.52 -27.70 4.49
N ARG A 356 6.87 -27.31 5.71
CA ARG A 356 7.45 -26.00 6.03
C ARG A 356 8.66 -25.65 5.18
N THR A 357 9.59 -26.58 5.00
CA THR A 357 10.79 -26.36 4.21
C THR A 357 10.49 -26.17 2.72
N ASN A 358 9.52 -26.93 2.20
CA ASN A 358 9.08 -26.78 0.82
C ASN A 358 8.38 -25.44 0.58
N SER A 359 7.48 -25.02 1.46
CA SER A 359 6.79 -23.73 1.39
C SER A 359 7.78 -22.56 1.49
N ALA A 360 8.74 -22.63 2.42
CA ALA A 360 9.79 -21.62 2.57
C ALA A 360 10.61 -21.46 1.28
N ARG A 361 11.02 -22.58 0.67
CA ARG A 361 11.78 -22.58 -0.58
C ARG A 361 10.94 -22.06 -1.74
N ALA A 362 9.70 -22.52 -1.90
CA ALA A 362 8.80 -22.06 -2.96
C ALA A 362 8.55 -20.55 -2.86
N GLY A 363 8.28 -20.05 -1.64
CA GLY A 363 8.14 -18.64 -1.36
C GLY A 363 9.35 -17.83 -1.77
N HIS A 364 10.55 -18.22 -1.32
CA HIS A 364 11.78 -17.51 -1.65
C HIS A 364 12.06 -17.50 -3.15
N VAL A 365 11.97 -18.67 -3.82
CA VAL A 365 12.23 -18.78 -5.27
C VAL A 365 11.26 -17.88 -6.07
N SER A 366 9.99 -17.84 -5.69
CA SER A 366 8.99 -17.01 -6.37
C SER A 366 9.25 -15.50 -6.27
N MET A 367 10.07 -15.07 -5.31
CA MET A 367 10.43 -13.66 -5.12
C MET A 367 11.69 -13.23 -5.86
N ASN A 368 12.53 -14.15 -6.34
CA ASN A 368 13.83 -13.83 -6.94
C ASN A 368 13.75 -12.87 -8.13
N GLU A 369 12.71 -12.96 -8.94
CA GLU A 369 12.52 -12.12 -10.13
C GLU A 369 11.72 -10.84 -9.84
N ARG A 370 11.16 -10.70 -8.63
CA ARG A 370 10.36 -9.53 -8.24
C ARG A 370 11.26 -8.41 -7.73
N THR A 371 11.83 -7.65 -8.66
CA THR A 371 12.73 -6.52 -8.38
C THR A 371 12.08 -5.19 -8.70
N TRP A 372 12.42 -4.14 -7.96
CA TRP A 372 11.90 -2.79 -8.22
C TRP A 372 12.28 -2.26 -9.60
N SER A 373 13.46 -2.62 -10.11
CA SER A 373 13.87 -2.27 -11.49
C SER A 373 12.99 -2.95 -12.54
N GLY A 374 12.62 -4.23 -12.33
CA GLY A 374 11.67 -4.95 -13.19
C GLY A 374 10.28 -4.31 -13.15
N THR A 375 9.80 -3.99 -11.95
CA THR A 375 8.52 -3.30 -11.75
C THR A 375 8.48 -1.92 -12.42
N ALA A 376 9.58 -1.15 -12.33
CA ALA A 376 9.66 0.17 -12.98
C ALA A 376 9.56 0.09 -14.50
N ARG A 377 10.15 -0.94 -15.13
CA ARG A 377 10.01 -1.18 -16.58
C ARG A 377 8.57 -1.49 -16.97
N GLN A 378 7.85 -2.30 -16.18
CA GLN A 378 6.43 -2.57 -16.42
C GLN A 378 5.59 -1.28 -16.28
N VAL A 379 5.91 -0.42 -15.32
CA VAL A 379 5.25 0.89 -15.17
C VAL A 379 5.62 1.81 -16.33
N GLU A 380 6.88 1.85 -16.76
CA GLU A 380 7.34 2.60 -17.95
C GLU A 380 6.56 2.20 -19.21
N ASP A 381 6.38 0.90 -19.44
CA ASP A 381 5.56 0.38 -20.54
C ASP A 381 4.12 0.89 -20.46
N GLY A 382 3.54 0.89 -19.27
CA GLY A 382 2.20 1.44 -19.02
C GLY A 382 2.12 2.96 -19.29
N LEU A 383 3.13 3.73 -18.90
CA LEU A 383 3.23 5.17 -19.23
C LEU A 383 3.33 5.37 -20.75
N GLY A 384 4.08 4.50 -21.45
CA GLY A 384 4.14 4.49 -22.91
C GLY A 384 2.78 4.19 -23.57
N VAL A 385 1.99 3.28 -22.99
CA VAL A 385 0.60 3.04 -23.44
C VAL A 385 -0.24 4.30 -23.24
N ALA A 386 -0.19 4.93 -22.07
CA ALA A 386 -0.91 6.18 -21.80
C ALA A 386 -0.60 7.28 -22.83
N LEU A 387 0.68 7.46 -23.20
CA LEU A 387 1.11 8.42 -24.20
C LEU A 387 0.60 8.10 -25.61
N ARG A 388 0.56 6.82 -26.00
CA ARG A 388 0.07 6.39 -27.32
C ARG A 388 -1.45 6.46 -27.44
N THR A 389 -2.16 6.11 -26.38
CA THR A 389 -3.64 6.12 -26.35
C THR A 389 -4.18 7.47 -25.90
N GLY A 390 -3.32 8.27 -25.37
CA GLY A 390 -3.53 9.47 -24.64
C GLY A 390 -4.47 10.41 -25.28
N ALA A 391 -5.30 10.98 -24.67
CA ALA A 391 -6.18 11.92 -25.27
C ALA A 391 -7.57 11.39 -25.56
N ARG A 392 -8.24 10.91 -24.57
CA ARG A 392 -9.70 10.97 -24.64
C ARG A 392 -10.24 11.80 -23.48
#